data_73eaa44249a4bd6a56461629754d9be0
#
_entry.id   73eaa44249a4bd6a56461629754d9be0
#
_cell.length_a   1.000
_cell.length_b   1.000
_cell.length_c   1.000
_cell.angle_alpha   90.00
_cell.angle_beta   90.00
_cell.angle_gamma   90.00
#
_symmetry.space_group_name_H-M   'P 1'
#
loop_
_entity.id
_entity.type
_entity.pdbx_description
1 polymer ?
#
loop_
_entity_poly.entity_id
_entity_poly.type
_entity_poly.pdbx_seq_one_letter_code
_entity_poly.pdbx_strand_id
1 'polypeptide(L)'
;QEVFINGEIRKMYKEELGLDLKVKEKAPADIVTAGREAMCKRFYDVRTFGAVLSTGSNAGQVRGAVQMTFARSIDPIIPAEHALTVCAARDEEKSYDSQVGIQGRKATVPYGLYVCHGFISANLAKQTGFSEEDLELFFDALKNMFDVDRSAARGLMSAQKLIVFKHDSVLGNAPANKLFDLVKIKKNTDVPRAFGDYDVTV
;
A
#
# COMPACT_ATOMS: atom_id res chain seq x y z
N GLN A 1 4.80 -17.09 -7.27
CA GLN A 1 4.29 -17.20 -8.64
C GLN A 1 4.22 -15.80 -9.22
N GLU A 2 4.87 -15.56 -10.36
CA GLU A 2 4.81 -14.26 -11.04
C GLU A 2 3.42 -14.07 -11.64
N VAL A 3 2.82 -12.91 -11.41
CA VAL A 3 1.49 -12.54 -11.92
C VAL A 3 1.67 -11.40 -12.92
N PHE A 4 1.24 -11.63 -14.15
CA PHE A 4 1.26 -10.62 -15.19
C PHE A 4 -0.15 -10.04 -15.38
N ILE A 5 -0.34 -8.75 -15.15
CA ILE A 5 -1.64 -8.06 -15.24
C ILE A 5 -2.36 -8.38 -16.55
N ASN A 6 -1.68 -8.27 -17.70
CA ASN A 6 -2.29 -8.61 -19.00
C ASN A 6 -2.61 -10.09 -19.14
N GLY A 7 -1.89 -10.98 -18.47
CA GLY A 7 -2.19 -12.40 -18.39
C GLY A 7 -3.49 -12.66 -17.64
N GLU A 8 -3.65 -12.03 -16.48
CA GLU A 8 -4.86 -12.15 -15.67
C GLU A 8 -6.08 -11.52 -16.36
N ILE A 9 -5.92 -10.39 -17.06
CA ILE A 9 -6.99 -9.80 -17.87
C ILE A 9 -7.45 -10.78 -18.96
N ARG A 10 -6.55 -11.39 -19.71
CA ARG A 10 -6.93 -12.39 -20.74
C ARG A 10 -7.58 -13.63 -20.14
N LYS A 11 -7.05 -14.11 -19.01
CA LYS A 11 -7.61 -15.26 -18.29
C LYS A 11 -9.04 -14.96 -17.82
N MET A 12 -9.27 -13.80 -17.25
CA MET A 12 -10.60 -13.34 -16.86
C MET A 12 -11.55 -13.27 -18.06
N TYR A 13 -11.16 -12.66 -19.19
CA TYR A 13 -11.98 -12.60 -20.39
C TYR A 13 -12.35 -13.98 -20.91
N LYS A 14 -11.41 -14.93 -20.89
CA LYS A 14 -11.66 -16.30 -21.31
C LYS A 14 -12.60 -17.05 -20.37
N GLU A 15 -12.36 -16.98 -19.08
CA GLU A 15 -13.06 -17.76 -18.06
C GLU A 15 -14.45 -17.20 -17.75
N GLU A 16 -14.63 -15.89 -17.72
CA GLU A 16 -15.86 -15.25 -17.27
C GLU A 16 -16.72 -14.70 -18.42
N LEU A 17 -16.11 -14.30 -19.54
CA LEU A 17 -16.78 -13.69 -20.66
C LEU A 17 -16.69 -14.51 -21.96
N GLY A 18 -16.02 -15.68 -21.93
CA GLY A 18 -15.90 -16.57 -23.08
C GLY A 18 -15.05 -16.03 -24.25
N LEU A 19 -14.28 -14.96 -24.02
CA LEU A 19 -13.47 -14.31 -25.05
C LEU A 19 -11.99 -14.69 -24.94
N ASP A 20 -11.48 -15.44 -25.90
CA ASP A 20 -10.07 -15.87 -25.93
C ASP A 20 -9.20 -14.86 -26.69
N LEU A 21 -8.64 -13.91 -25.97
CA LEU A 21 -7.77 -12.87 -26.52
C LEU A 21 -6.33 -13.35 -26.68
N LYS A 22 -5.72 -13.07 -27.84
CA LYS A 22 -4.28 -13.32 -28.08
C LYS A 22 -3.41 -12.31 -27.34
N VAL A 23 -2.12 -12.61 -27.24
CA VAL A 23 -1.13 -11.66 -26.69
C VAL A 23 -1.11 -10.38 -27.53
N LYS A 24 -1.23 -9.22 -26.84
CA LYS A 24 -1.36 -7.86 -27.42
C LYS A 24 -2.70 -7.56 -28.12
N GLU A 25 -3.64 -8.48 -28.14
CA GLU A 25 -4.99 -8.21 -28.63
C GLU A 25 -5.78 -7.43 -27.57
N LYS A 26 -6.50 -6.40 -28.04
CA LYS A 26 -7.37 -5.58 -27.17
C LYS A 26 -8.78 -6.14 -27.19
N ALA A 27 -9.43 -6.09 -26.04
CA ALA A 27 -10.86 -6.40 -25.94
C ALA A 27 -11.69 -5.39 -26.74
N PRO A 28 -12.78 -5.81 -27.39
CA PRO A 28 -13.76 -4.94 -28.00
C PRO A 28 -14.30 -3.89 -27.02
N ALA A 29 -14.55 -2.67 -27.49
CA ALA A 29 -14.93 -1.53 -26.64
C ALA A 29 -16.22 -1.75 -25.86
N ASP A 30 -17.16 -2.48 -26.43
CA ASP A 30 -18.47 -2.79 -25.85
C ASP A 30 -18.41 -3.72 -24.63
N ILE A 31 -17.37 -4.56 -24.52
CA ILE A 31 -17.21 -5.48 -23.40
C ILE A 31 -16.20 -5.02 -22.34
N VAL A 32 -15.49 -3.90 -22.55
CA VAL A 32 -14.51 -3.37 -21.58
C VAL A 32 -15.14 -3.10 -20.21
N THR A 33 -16.38 -2.64 -20.17
CA THR A 33 -17.12 -2.40 -18.91
C THR A 33 -17.36 -3.69 -18.15
N ALA A 34 -17.85 -4.74 -18.82
CA ALA A 34 -18.03 -6.05 -18.21
C ALA A 34 -16.70 -6.65 -17.73
N GLY A 35 -15.63 -6.48 -18.52
CA GLY A 35 -14.28 -6.88 -18.13
C GLY A 35 -13.78 -6.16 -16.88
N ARG A 36 -14.05 -4.85 -16.76
CA ARG A 36 -13.72 -4.08 -15.56
C ARG A 36 -14.46 -4.59 -14.32
N GLU A 37 -15.74 -4.84 -14.44
CA GLU A 37 -16.57 -5.38 -13.33
C GLU A 37 -16.10 -6.76 -12.90
N ALA A 38 -15.77 -7.63 -13.84
CA ALA A 38 -15.22 -8.95 -13.57
C ALA A 38 -13.86 -8.88 -12.86
N MET A 39 -12.97 -7.95 -13.27
CA MET A 39 -11.70 -7.71 -12.58
C MET A 39 -11.90 -7.22 -11.14
N CYS A 40 -12.84 -6.30 -10.90
CA CYS A 40 -13.17 -5.85 -9.55
C CYS A 40 -13.71 -7.01 -8.69
N LYS A 41 -14.58 -7.85 -9.24
CA LYS A 41 -15.11 -9.02 -8.53
C LYS A 41 -14.02 -10.04 -8.18
N ARG A 42 -13.09 -10.27 -9.10
CA ARG A 42 -12.04 -11.27 -8.96
C ARG A 42 -10.91 -10.86 -8.00
N PHE A 43 -10.52 -9.58 -8.01
CA PHE A 43 -9.34 -9.10 -7.30
C PHE A 43 -9.69 -8.09 -6.22
N TYR A 44 -9.33 -8.42 -4.98
CA TYR A 44 -9.52 -7.56 -3.81
C TYR A 44 -8.82 -6.20 -3.95
N ASP A 45 -7.56 -6.19 -4.37
CA ASP A 45 -6.75 -4.98 -4.54
C ASP A 45 -7.32 -4.04 -5.62
N VAL A 46 -7.85 -4.61 -6.72
CA VAL A 46 -8.47 -3.84 -7.80
C VAL A 46 -9.72 -3.11 -7.31
N ARG A 47 -10.65 -3.79 -6.61
CA ARG A 47 -11.86 -3.14 -6.09
C ARG A 47 -11.59 -2.20 -4.92
N THR A 48 -10.51 -2.45 -4.16
CA THR A 48 -10.15 -1.65 -3.00
C THR A 48 -9.38 -0.38 -3.40
N PHE A 49 -8.25 -0.53 -4.09
CA PHE A 49 -7.32 0.58 -4.39
C PHE A 49 -7.44 1.12 -5.81
N GLY A 50 -8.03 0.34 -6.69
CA GLY A 50 -8.13 0.65 -8.11
C GLY A 50 -6.95 0.15 -8.91
N ALA A 51 -7.09 0.21 -10.24
CA ALA A 51 -6.06 -0.23 -11.16
C ALA A 51 -6.19 0.44 -12.53
N VAL A 52 -5.06 0.60 -13.21
CA VAL A 52 -5.00 0.99 -14.61
C VAL A 52 -4.88 -0.29 -15.45
N LEU A 53 -6.02 -0.77 -15.97
CA LEU A 53 -6.12 -2.01 -16.74
C LEU A 53 -6.30 -1.73 -18.24
N SER A 54 -6.09 -0.49 -18.68
CA SER A 54 -6.30 -0.03 -20.06
C SER A 54 -5.15 -0.35 -21.01
N THR A 55 -4.03 -0.89 -20.50
CA THR A 55 -2.89 -1.33 -21.31
C THR A 55 -3.07 -2.78 -21.76
N GLY A 56 -2.47 -3.14 -22.90
CA GLY A 56 -2.54 -4.52 -23.43
C GLY A 56 -3.97 -4.92 -23.79
N SER A 57 -4.50 -5.97 -23.16
CA SER A 57 -5.82 -6.53 -23.45
C SER A 57 -7.02 -5.66 -23.03
N ASN A 58 -6.78 -4.60 -22.30
CA ASN A 58 -7.73 -3.53 -21.93
C ASN A 58 -8.99 -4.03 -21.18
N ALA A 59 -9.00 -3.84 -19.88
CA ALA A 59 -10.19 -3.95 -19.03
C ALA A 59 -10.54 -2.59 -18.35
N GLY A 60 -10.17 -1.46 -19.00
CA GLY A 60 -10.50 -0.12 -18.57
C GLY A 60 -9.64 0.40 -17.42
N GLN A 61 -10.23 1.29 -16.62
CA GLN A 61 -9.62 1.86 -15.43
C GLN A 61 -10.59 1.73 -14.26
N VAL A 62 -10.06 1.41 -13.09
CA VAL A 62 -10.80 1.32 -11.84
C VAL A 62 -10.27 2.38 -10.88
N ARG A 63 -11.16 3.21 -10.36
CA ARG A 63 -10.88 4.06 -9.21
C ARG A 63 -11.40 3.33 -7.97
N GLY A 64 -10.48 2.89 -7.10
CA GLY A 64 -10.82 2.10 -5.94
C GLY A 64 -11.56 2.87 -4.86
N ALA A 65 -12.26 2.13 -3.99
CA ALA A 65 -13.04 2.68 -2.89
C ALA A 65 -12.15 3.35 -1.82
N VAL A 66 -10.92 2.86 -1.65
CA VAL A 66 -9.96 3.31 -0.64
C VAL A 66 -8.82 4.07 -1.31
N GLN A 67 -8.54 5.26 -0.79
CA GLN A 67 -7.44 6.11 -1.23
C GLN A 67 -6.58 6.48 -0.03
N MET A 68 -5.28 6.14 -0.07
CA MET A 68 -4.33 6.44 0.99
C MET A 68 -3.36 7.52 0.55
N THR A 69 -3.07 8.48 1.43
CA THR A 69 -2.00 9.45 1.21
C THR A 69 -0.64 8.82 1.52
N PHE A 70 0.43 9.48 1.09
CA PHE A 70 1.75 9.13 1.61
C PHE A 70 1.84 9.45 3.10
N ALA A 71 2.44 8.54 3.86
CA ALA A 71 2.73 8.78 5.26
C ALA A 71 3.78 9.89 5.41
N ARG A 72 3.59 10.75 6.42
CA ARG A 72 4.53 11.83 6.75
C ARG A 72 4.95 11.71 8.20
N SER A 73 6.23 11.94 8.45
CA SER A 73 6.75 12.00 9.83
C SER A 73 6.22 13.25 10.56
N ILE A 74 5.94 13.10 11.84
CA ILE A 74 5.53 14.21 12.72
C ILE A 74 6.71 15.16 12.96
N ASP A 75 7.87 14.58 13.28
CA ASP A 75 9.09 15.34 13.49
C ASP A 75 10.06 15.17 12.30
N PRO A 76 11.02 16.07 12.12
CA PRO A 76 12.09 15.90 11.16
C PRO A 76 12.85 14.59 11.38
N ILE A 77 13.13 13.87 10.30
CA ILE A 77 13.88 12.61 10.36
C ILE A 77 15.35 12.89 10.10
N ILE A 78 16.19 12.39 11.00
CA ILE A 78 17.65 12.44 10.88
C ILE A 78 18.12 11.00 10.63
N PRO A 79 18.50 10.64 9.39
CA PRO A 79 19.01 9.31 9.10
C PRO A 79 20.41 9.14 9.71
N ALA A 80 20.67 7.94 10.26
CA ALA A 80 22.01 7.51 10.64
C ALA A 80 22.61 6.70 9.49
N GLU A 81 23.85 7.03 9.11
CA GLU A 81 24.59 6.27 8.10
C GLU A 81 25.60 5.32 8.76
N HIS A 82 25.62 4.08 8.28
CA HIS A 82 26.51 3.03 8.74
C HIS A 82 27.39 2.56 7.59
N ALA A 83 28.68 2.45 7.83
CA ALA A 83 29.59 1.79 6.91
C ALA A 83 29.47 0.26 7.08
N LEU A 84 29.41 -0.45 5.97
CA LEU A 84 29.40 -1.91 5.91
C LEU A 84 30.62 -2.37 5.11
N THR A 85 31.30 -3.38 5.60
CA THR A 85 32.47 -3.95 4.91
C THR A 85 32.21 -5.43 4.61
N VAL A 86 32.50 -5.84 3.38
CA VAL A 86 32.43 -7.26 3.00
C VAL A 86 33.60 -8.01 3.64
N CYS A 87 33.29 -9.01 4.45
CA CYS A 87 34.28 -9.80 5.21
C CYS A 87 34.61 -11.14 4.58
N ALA A 88 33.79 -11.64 3.62
CA ALA A 88 33.96 -12.94 3.00
C ALA A 88 33.96 -12.86 1.48
N ALA A 89 34.86 -13.54 0.84
CA ALA A 89 34.85 -13.74 -0.60
C ALA A 89 33.68 -14.66 -1.02
N ARG A 90 33.08 -14.40 -2.17
CA ARG A 90 31.93 -15.15 -2.70
C ARG A 90 32.30 -16.12 -3.81
N ASP A 91 33.39 -15.85 -4.51
CA ASP A 91 33.74 -16.48 -5.78
C ASP A 91 35.16 -17.03 -5.69
N GLU A 92 35.31 -18.35 -5.77
CA GLU A 92 36.61 -19.05 -5.69
C GLU A 92 37.49 -18.82 -6.92
N GLU A 93 36.90 -18.42 -8.04
CA GLU A 93 37.63 -18.13 -9.27
C GLU A 93 38.31 -16.75 -9.26
N LYS A 94 37.97 -15.89 -8.28
CA LYS A 94 38.51 -14.55 -8.12
C LYS A 94 39.45 -14.44 -6.93
N SER A 95 40.43 -13.54 -7.02
CA SER A 95 41.31 -13.27 -5.89
C SER A 95 40.50 -12.89 -4.64
N TYR A 96 40.84 -13.49 -3.50
CA TYR A 96 40.24 -13.19 -2.19
C TYR A 96 40.31 -11.68 -1.88
N ASP A 97 41.47 -11.07 -2.05
CA ASP A 97 41.72 -9.66 -1.74
C ASP A 97 40.90 -8.69 -2.59
N SER A 98 40.47 -9.10 -3.79
CA SER A 98 39.62 -8.29 -4.67
C SER A 98 38.14 -8.29 -4.25
N GLN A 99 37.72 -9.21 -3.41
CA GLN A 99 36.33 -9.42 -3.00
C GLN A 99 36.03 -8.97 -1.57
N VAL A 100 37.05 -8.89 -0.71
CA VAL A 100 36.92 -8.44 0.67
C VAL A 100 37.30 -6.98 0.81
N GLY A 101 36.89 -6.34 1.89
CA GLY A 101 37.16 -4.92 2.13
C GLY A 101 36.32 -3.95 1.29
N ILE A 102 35.44 -4.46 0.40
CA ILE A 102 34.52 -3.62 -0.35
C ILE A 102 33.56 -2.95 0.63
N GLN A 103 33.49 -1.63 0.57
CA GLN A 103 32.65 -0.84 1.45
C GLN A 103 31.31 -0.52 0.82
N GLY A 104 30.25 -0.65 1.61
CA GLY A 104 28.89 -0.21 1.32
C GLY A 104 28.42 0.77 2.39
N ARG A 105 27.30 1.44 2.15
CA ARG A 105 26.62 2.29 3.13
C ARG A 105 25.20 1.81 3.34
N LYS A 106 24.72 1.90 4.58
CA LYS A 106 23.33 1.65 4.94
C LYS A 106 22.82 2.83 5.74
N ALA A 107 21.76 3.47 5.25
CA ALA A 107 21.04 4.49 5.99
C ALA A 107 19.94 3.83 6.83
N THR A 108 19.76 4.28 8.06
CA THR A 108 18.68 3.86 8.95
C THR A 108 18.00 5.08 9.55
N VAL A 109 16.71 4.94 9.88
CA VAL A 109 15.97 5.91 10.67
C VAL A 109 15.88 5.35 12.10
N PRO A 110 16.56 5.96 13.09
CA PRO A 110 16.56 5.45 14.46
C PRO A 110 15.18 5.40 15.10
N TYR A 111 14.38 6.43 14.86
CA TYR A 111 12.98 6.53 15.26
C TYR A 111 12.24 7.52 14.38
N GLY A 112 10.94 7.33 14.18
CA GLY A 112 10.04 8.28 13.55
C GLY A 112 8.59 7.85 13.74
N LEU A 113 7.75 8.79 14.17
CA LEU A 113 6.30 8.63 14.17
C LEU A 113 5.74 9.20 12.86
N TYR A 114 4.97 8.38 12.15
CA TYR A 114 4.40 8.72 10.86
C TYR A 114 2.88 8.73 10.94
N VAL A 115 2.26 9.66 10.23
CA VAL A 115 0.80 9.73 10.05
C VAL A 115 0.48 9.56 8.57
N CYS A 116 -0.47 8.70 8.30
CA CYS A 116 -1.06 8.48 6.97
C CYS A 116 -2.57 8.76 7.07
N HIS A 117 -3.13 9.42 6.08
CA HIS A 117 -4.57 9.63 5.97
C HIS A 117 -5.15 8.71 4.91
N GLY A 118 -6.34 8.19 5.17
CA GLY A 118 -7.09 7.36 4.25
C GLY A 118 -8.51 7.90 4.05
N PHE A 119 -9.04 7.69 2.86
CA PHE A 119 -10.41 8.06 2.48
C PHE A 119 -11.11 6.83 1.95
N ILE A 120 -12.32 6.57 2.41
CA ILE A 120 -13.17 5.48 1.94
C ILE A 120 -14.45 6.10 1.38
N SER A 121 -14.66 5.89 0.08
CA SER A 121 -15.79 6.47 -0.65
C SER A 121 -16.90 5.44 -0.85
N ALA A 122 -18.06 5.67 -0.24
CA ALA A 122 -19.24 4.82 -0.44
C ALA A 122 -19.72 4.81 -1.90
N ASN A 123 -19.55 5.91 -2.65
CA ASN A 123 -19.90 5.98 -4.07
C ASN A 123 -18.99 5.09 -4.92
N LEU A 124 -17.68 5.12 -4.65
CA LEU A 124 -16.73 4.26 -5.36
C LEU A 124 -16.87 2.80 -4.92
N ALA A 125 -17.17 2.52 -3.67
CA ALA A 125 -17.47 1.18 -3.17
C ALA A 125 -18.63 0.53 -3.93
N LYS A 126 -19.73 1.27 -4.17
CA LYS A 126 -20.85 0.81 -5.00
C LYS A 126 -20.44 0.49 -6.44
N GLN A 127 -19.49 1.24 -7.01
CA GLN A 127 -19.04 1.04 -8.40
C GLN A 127 -18.08 -0.15 -8.52
N THR A 128 -17.28 -0.41 -7.51
CA THR A 128 -16.25 -1.47 -7.55
C THR A 128 -16.71 -2.78 -6.93
N GLY A 129 -17.83 -2.76 -6.18
CA GLY A 129 -18.30 -3.90 -5.40
C GLY A 129 -17.52 -4.12 -4.09
N PHE A 130 -16.81 -3.09 -3.60
CA PHE A 130 -16.15 -3.12 -2.30
C PHE A 130 -17.19 -3.21 -1.18
N SER A 131 -17.14 -4.28 -0.37
CA SER A 131 -18.14 -4.63 0.65
C SER A 131 -17.72 -4.23 2.07
N GLU A 132 -18.61 -4.43 3.04
CA GLU A 132 -18.31 -4.28 4.47
C GLU A 132 -17.27 -5.30 4.94
N GLU A 133 -17.33 -6.55 4.43
CA GLU A 133 -16.33 -7.57 4.73
C GLU A 133 -14.96 -7.20 4.19
N ASP A 134 -14.91 -6.58 3.00
CA ASP A 134 -13.67 -6.05 2.45
C ASP A 134 -13.11 -4.91 3.32
N LEU A 135 -13.98 -4.09 3.89
CA LEU A 135 -13.60 -3.00 4.78
C LEU A 135 -13.03 -3.53 6.12
N GLU A 136 -13.66 -4.54 6.69
CA GLU A 136 -13.15 -5.19 7.91
C GLU A 136 -11.78 -5.82 7.66
N LEU A 137 -11.63 -6.54 6.55
CA LEU A 137 -10.34 -7.10 6.13
C LEU A 137 -9.27 -6.01 5.94
N PHE A 138 -9.65 -4.87 5.36
CA PHE A 138 -8.74 -3.73 5.20
C PHE A 138 -8.24 -3.19 6.54
N PHE A 139 -9.14 -3.00 7.52
CA PHE A 139 -8.74 -2.54 8.85
C PHE A 139 -7.90 -3.55 9.60
N ASP A 140 -8.18 -4.84 9.44
CA ASP A 140 -7.35 -5.90 10.04
C ASP A 140 -5.96 -5.95 9.40
N ALA A 141 -5.88 -5.77 8.09
CA ALA A 141 -4.61 -5.66 7.38
C ALA A 141 -3.79 -4.47 7.88
N LEU A 142 -4.39 -3.27 8.04
CA LEU A 142 -3.70 -2.09 8.57
C LEU A 142 -3.15 -2.29 9.99
N LYS A 143 -3.89 -3.00 10.84
CA LYS A 143 -3.46 -3.29 12.21
C LYS A 143 -2.28 -4.26 12.27
N ASN A 144 -2.22 -5.23 11.36
CA ASN A 144 -1.30 -6.36 11.43
C ASN A 144 -0.18 -6.36 10.38
N MET A 145 -0.22 -5.47 9.37
CA MET A 145 0.70 -5.51 8.22
C MET A 145 2.19 -5.51 8.62
N PHE A 146 2.57 -4.75 9.64
CA PHE A 146 3.97 -4.70 10.08
C PHE A 146 4.41 -5.93 10.85
N ASP A 147 3.47 -6.70 11.42
CA ASP A 147 3.78 -7.95 12.09
C ASP A 147 4.00 -9.10 11.10
N VAL A 148 3.38 -9.02 9.94
CA VAL A 148 3.53 -10.00 8.85
C VAL A 148 4.75 -9.69 7.97
N ASP A 149 4.96 -8.40 7.61
CA ASP A 149 6.06 -7.98 6.73
C ASP A 149 7.29 -7.54 7.52
N ARG A 150 7.95 -8.48 8.16
CA ARG A 150 9.17 -8.23 8.94
C ARG A 150 10.44 -8.40 8.11
N SER A 151 11.39 -7.50 8.33
CA SER A 151 12.75 -7.61 7.80
C SER A 151 13.72 -6.89 8.75
N ALA A 152 15.03 -7.11 8.57
CA ALA A 152 16.04 -6.39 9.36
C ALA A 152 15.91 -4.85 9.25
N ALA A 153 15.43 -4.33 8.13
CA ALA A 153 15.21 -2.89 7.92
C ALA A 153 13.87 -2.39 8.52
N ARG A 154 12.89 -3.27 8.73
CA ARG A 154 11.53 -2.94 9.16
C ARG A 154 11.07 -3.72 10.40
N GLY A 155 12.00 -4.41 11.08
CA GLY A 155 11.65 -5.33 12.16
C GLY A 155 10.95 -4.68 13.37
N LEU A 156 11.17 -3.39 13.58
CA LEU A 156 10.59 -2.63 14.68
C LEU A 156 9.45 -1.69 14.26
N MET A 157 9.06 -1.70 12.99
CA MET A 157 7.87 -0.96 12.54
C MET A 157 6.61 -1.61 13.12
N SER A 158 5.68 -0.78 13.57
CA SER A 158 4.40 -1.22 14.14
C SER A 158 3.29 -0.20 13.94
N ALA A 159 2.06 -0.67 13.78
CA ALA A 159 0.88 0.17 13.82
C ALA A 159 0.61 0.59 15.27
N GLN A 160 0.58 1.89 15.54
CA GLN A 160 0.40 2.41 16.90
C GLN A 160 -1.07 2.74 17.20
N LYS A 161 -1.75 3.40 16.27
CA LYS A 161 -3.14 3.80 16.44
C LYS A 161 -3.84 3.88 15.08
N LEU A 162 -5.04 3.32 15.01
CA LEU A 162 -5.98 3.49 13.89
C LEU A 162 -7.16 4.31 14.38
N ILE A 163 -7.40 5.46 13.76
CA ILE A 163 -8.51 6.36 14.08
C ILE A 163 -9.44 6.38 12.87
N VAL A 164 -10.71 6.05 13.09
CA VAL A 164 -11.72 5.95 12.05
C VAL A 164 -12.85 6.92 12.35
N PHE A 165 -13.13 7.84 11.43
CA PHE A 165 -14.30 8.69 11.44
C PHE A 165 -15.38 8.08 10.55
N LYS A 166 -16.42 7.52 11.16
CA LYS A 166 -17.57 6.96 10.45
C LYS A 166 -18.63 8.04 10.23
N HIS A 167 -19.13 8.12 8.98
CA HIS A 167 -20.18 9.04 8.59
C HIS A 167 -21.51 8.32 8.39
N ASP A 168 -22.62 9.01 8.69
CA ASP A 168 -23.98 8.50 8.49
C ASP A 168 -24.49 8.73 7.06
N SER A 169 -23.80 9.58 6.30
CA SER A 169 -24.18 9.90 4.94
C SER A 169 -23.09 9.61 3.94
N VAL A 170 -23.47 9.34 2.68
CA VAL A 170 -22.54 9.05 1.57
C VAL A 170 -21.60 10.23 1.27
N LEU A 171 -22.05 11.47 1.50
CA LEU A 171 -21.22 12.67 1.32
C LEU A 171 -20.34 12.99 2.52
N GLY A 172 -20.59 12.33 3.65
CA GLY A 172 -19.94 12.61 4.92
C GLY A 172 -20.64 13.73 5.72
N ASN A 173 -20.41 13.76 7.03
CA ASN A 173 -21.04 14.69 7.96
C ASN A 173 -20.22 15.97 8.15
N ALA A 174 -18.93 15.93 7.82
CA ALA A 174 -18.00 17.05 7.91
C ALA A 174 -16.86 16.94 6.88
N PRO A 175 -16.23 18.06 6.49
CA PRO A 175 -15.05 18.06 5.64
C PRO A 175 -13.88 17.30 6.30
N ALA A 176 -13.18 16.48 5.53
CA ALA A 176 -12.10 15.62 6.01
C ALA A 176 -10.99 16.39 6.75
N ASN A 177 -10.62 17.59 6.28
CA ASN A 177 -9.60 18.41 6.93
C ASN A 177 -10.00 18.78 8.38
N LYS A 178 -11.28 19.09 8.62
CA LYS A 178 -11.77 19.40 9.96
C LYS A 178 -11.73 18.19 10.89
N LEU A 179 -11.99 16.99 10.36
CA LEU A 179 -11.89 15.75 11.12
C LEU A 179 -10.44 15.41 11.45
N PHE A 180 -9.53 15.55 10.48
CA PHE A 180 -8.11 15.34 10.73
C PHE A 180 -7.53 16.35 11.72
N ASP A 181 -8.04 17.59 11.72
CA ASP A 181 -7.67 18.62 12.71
C ASP A 181 -8.13 18.31 14.15
N LEU A 182 -9.05 17.37 14.35
CA LEU A 182 -9.42 16.90 15.71
C LEU A 182 -8.29 16.04 16.31
N VAL A 183 -7.54 15.34 15.47
CA VAL A 183 -6.43 14.50 15.92
C VAL A 183 -5.23 15.40 16.24
N LYS A 184 -4.92 15.55 17.52
CA LYS A 184 -3.77 16.32 17.99
C LYS A 184 -2.67 15.39 18.43
N ILE A 185 -1.46 15.64 17.91
CA ILE A 185 -0.25 14.90 18.27
C ILE A 185 0.74 15.91 18.85
N LYS A 186 1.04 15.76 20.13
CA LYS A 186 1.98 16.62 20.84
C LYS A 186 3.12 15.78 21.38
N LYS A 187 4.36 16.18 21.09
CA LYS A 187 5.53 15.54 21.70
C LYS A 187 5.77 16.06 23.12
N ASN A 188 6.19 15.19 24.01
CA ASN A 188 6.46 15.45 25.41
C ASN A 188 7.98 15.57 25.71
N THR A 189 8.82 15.34 24.68
CA THR A 189 10.28 15.42 24.77
C THR A 189 10.86 16.02 23.50
N ASP A 190 12.04 16.61 23.59
CA ASP A 190 12.72 17.21 22.43
C ASP A 190 13.19 16.17 21.42
N VAL A 191 13.53 14.96 21.89
CA VAL A 191 14.04 13.86 21.06
C VAL A 191 13.22 12.60 21.33
N PRO A 192 12.05 12.44 20.69
CA PRO A 192 11.21 11.27 20.87
C PRO A 192 11.91 9.99 20.38
N ARG A 193 11.72 8.88 21.11
CA ARG A 193 12.29 7.57 20.83
C ARG A 193 11.27 6.44 20.93
N ALA A 194 10.06 6.75 21.39
CA ALA A 194 8.97 5.80 21.56
C ALA A 194 7.61 6.48 21.30
N PHE A 195 6.58 5.69 21.02
CA PHE A 195 5.22 6.23 20.87
C PHE A 195 4.71 6.91 22.15
N GLY A 196 5.12 6.40 23.33
CA GLY A 196 4.78 7.00 24.63
C GLY A 196 5.37 8.40 24.85
N ASP A 197 6.29 8.86 24.00
CA ASP A 197 6.81 10.22 24.03
C ASP A 197 5.87 11.24 23.35
N TYR A 198 4.72 10.79 22.88
CA TYR A 198 3.69 11.61 22.26
C TYR A 198 2.34 11.45 22.97
N ASP A 199 1.64 12.55 23.16
CA ASP A 199 0.22 12.58 23.50
C ASP A 199 -0.61 12.64 22.22
N VAL A 200 -1.46 11.63 22.00
CA VAL A 200 -2.38 11.57 20.86
C VAL A 200 -3.80 11.63 21.37
N THR A 201 -4.46 12.75 21.10
CA THR A 201 -5.87 13.02 21.49
C THR A 201 -6.74 13.22 20.25
N VAL A 202 -8.05 12.93 20.38
CA VAL A 202 -9.07 13.15 19.35
C VAL A 202 -10.20 13.95 19.95
#